data_09536649ba67163fd393349a3bf85d8b
#
_entry.id   09536649ba67163fd393349a3bf85d8b
#
_cell.length_a   1.000
_cell.length_b   1.000
_cell.length_c   1.000
_cell.angle_alpha   90.00
_cell.angle_beta   90.00
_cell.angle_gamma   90.00
#
_symmetry.space_group_name_H-M   'P 1'
#
loop_
_entity.id
_entity.type
_entity.pdbx_description
1 polymer ?
#
loop_
_entity_poly.entity_id
_entity_poly.type
_entity_poly.pdbx_seq_one_letter_code
_entity_poly.pdbx_strand_id
1 'polypeptide(L)'
;MSQPKKEVNKQATLKRVLAYVIKNYKWRFMAVFVLILIAALCMVRFSLFMQTLIDSYVTPLLAAKNPDFSGLAHAIFQLIIIGIIGVVSTYTYNRLMVYVGQGTMRRIRIDLFTHMESLPIKYFDTHAHGDIMSIYTNDVDTLRQLIGQSIPQVVNSSFSILTTFVSMLVLNVPLSALSVFMVIVLLYVARKIAAQSSKYFHDQQNDLGRVNGFIEEMMDGQKVVKVFNHEERAKEDFRKLNQELRESATNANIFANILMPVSANIGHFSYVLCAMLGAILALNG
;
A
#
# COMPACT_ATOMS: atom_id res chain seq x y z
N MET A 1 18.34 -29.15 -15.66
CA MET A 1 19.32 -28.61 -14.70
C MET A 1 19.04 -27.15 -14.52
N SER A 2 18.29 -26.78 -13.48
CA SER A 2 17.99 -25.37 -13.17
C SER A 2 19.24 -24.72 -12.58
N GLN A 3 19.74 -23.70 -13.25
CA GLN A 3 20.81 -22.86 -12.69
C GLN A 3 20.33 -22.20 -11.39
N PRO A 4 21.17 -22.13 -10.33
CA PRO A 4 20.79 -21.45 -9.09
C PRO A 4 20.51 -19.98 -9.41
N LYS A 5 19.26 -19.53 -9.14
CA LYS A 5 18.91 -18.10 -9.19
C LYS A 5 19.87 -17.36 -8.25
N LYS A 6 20.80 -16.57 -8.81
CA LYS A 6 21.60 -15.62 -8.03
C LYS A 6 20.67 -14.82 -7.16
N GLU A 7 20.84 -14.84 -5.84
CA GLU A 7 20.12 -13.96 -4.92
C GLU A 7 20.36 -12.51 -5.35
N VAL A 8 19.37 -11.94 -5.99
CA VAL A 8 19.43 -10.54 -6.43
C VAL A 8 19.31 -9.69 -5.17
N ASN A 9 20.38 -8.96 -4.84
CA ASN A 9 20.34 -8.02 -3.72
C ASN A 9 19.29 -6.94 -3.98
N LYS A 10 18.11 -7.10 -3.38
CA LYS A 10 16.93 -6.24 -3.58
C LYS A 10 17.23 -4.75 -3.35
N GLN A 11 18.12 -4.45 -2.39
CA GLN A 11 18.53 -3.06 -2.11
C GLN A 11 19.39 -2.47 -3.22
N ALA A 12 20.30 -3.25 -3.80
CA ALA A 12 21.13 -2.80 -4.91
C ALA A 12 20.28 -2.55 -6.18
N THR A 13 19.28 -3.39 -6.42
CA THR A 13 18.35 -3.23 -7.55
C THR A 13 17.51 -1.96 -7.39
N LEU A 14 16.94 -1.72 -6.22
CA LEU A 14 16.16 -0.51 -5.94
C LEU A 14 17.02 0.76 -6.12
N LYS A 15 18.25 0.77 -5.60
CA LYS A 15 19.18 1.89 -5.79
C LYS A 15 19.49 2.15 -7.27
N ARG A 16 19.67 1.10 -8.09
CA ARG A 16 19.91 1.24 -9.53
C ARG A 16 18.71 1.84 -10.25
N VAL A 17 17.50 1.39 -9.94
CA VAL A 17 16.25 1.93 -10.52
C VAL A 17 16.07 3.40 -10.14
N LEU A 18 16.24 3.73 -8.85
CA LEU A 18 16.16 5.13 -8.39
C LEU A 18 17.21 6.02 -9.06
N ALA A 19 18.46 5.55 -9.14
CA ALA A 19 19.53 6.30 -9.80
C ALA A 19 19.24 6.55 -11.30
N TYR A 20 18.65 5.55 -11.98
CA TYR A 20 18.25 5.68 -13.39
C TYR A 20 17.16 6.76 -13.57
N VAL A 21 16.13 6.76 -12.70
CA VAL A 21 15.06 7.76 -12.72
C VAL A 21 15.59 9.16 -12.40
N ILE A 22 16.36 9.29 -11.31
CA ILE A 22 16.89 10.58 -10.86
C ILE A 22 17.84 11.17 -11.90
N LYS A 23 18.72 10.38 -12.50
CA LYS A 23 19.66 10.84 -13.55
C LYS A 23 18.92 11.49 -14.73
N ASN A 24 17.77 10.94 -15.10
CA ASN A 24 17.04 11.39 -16.29
C ASN A 24 15.99 12.48 -16.03
N TYR A 25 15.45 12.54 -14.79
CA TYR A 25 14.31 13.39 -14.44
C TYR A 25 14.50 14.16 -13.13
N LYS A 26 15.75 14.50 -12.72
CA LYS A 26 16.08 15.10 -11.42
C LYS A 26 15.24 16.32 -11.08
N TRP A 27 15.02 17.24 -11.99
CA TRP A 27 14.24 18.46 -11.74
C TRP A 27 12.75 18.17 -11.51
N ARG A 28 12.18 17.26 -12.30
CA ARG A 28 10.77 16.84 -12.12
C ARG A 28 10.59 16.10 -10.82
N PHE A 29 11.56 15.24 -10.48
CA PHE A 29 11.51 14.48 -9.23
C PHE A 29 11.64 15.42 -8.01
N MET A 30 12.48 16.44 -8.08
CA MET A 30 12.59 17.47 -7.04
C MET A 30 11.30 18.30 -6.93
N ALA A 31 10.68 18.68 -8.04
CA ALA A 31 9.38 19.36 -8.03
C ALA A 31 8.28 18.50 -7.38
N VAL A 32 8.24 17.21 -7.69
CA VAL A 32 7.32 16.23 -7.05
C VAL A 32 7.53 16.22 -5.54
N PHE A 33 8.77 16.15 -5.08
CA PHE A 33 9.09 16.14 -3.65
C PHE A 33 8.61 17.42 -2.93
N VAL A 34 8.82 18.58 -3.52
CA VAL A 34 8.36 19.87 -2.98
C VAL A 34 6.83 19.93 -2.96
N LEU A 35 6.16 19.47 -4.02
CA LEU A 35 4.69 19.46 -4.09
C LEU A 35 4.05 18.49 -3.08
N ILE A 36 4.67 17.35 -2.84
CA ILE A 36 4.24 16.41 -1.78
C ILE A 36 4.38 17.08 -0.41
N LEU A 37 5.47 17.79 -0.15
CA LEU A 37 5.67 18.51 1.10
C LEU A 37 4.61 19.59 1.29
N ILE A 38 4.33 20.38 0.25
CA ILE A 38 3.27 21.41 0.29
C ILE A 38 1.90 20.77 0.58
N ALA A 39 1.55 19.67 -0.11
CA ALA A 39 0.29 18.99 0.10
C ALA A 39 0.17 18.45 1.54
N ALA A 40 1.24 17.87 2.09
CA ALA A 40 1.26 17.38 3.47
C ALA A 40 1.08 18.52 4.49
N LEU A 41 1.75 19.65 4.30
CA LEU A 41 1.59 20.82 5.16
C LEU A 41 0.18 21.42 5.08
N CYS A 42 -0.41 21.49 3.89
CA CYS A 42 -1.80 21.93 3.72
C CYS A 42 -2.77 21.00 4.47
N MET A 43 -2.57 19.68 4.40
CA MET A 43 -3.39 18.71 5.12
C MET A 43 -3.32 18.89 6.64
N VAL A 44 -2.12 19.09 7.19
CA VAL A 44 -1.94 19.36 8.62
C VAL A 44 -2.61 20.68 9.02
N ARG A 45 -2.43 21.76 8.24
CA ARG A 45 -3.10 23.04 8.50
C ARG A 45 -4.63 22.90 8.47
N PHE A 46 -5.15 22.12 7.55
CA PHE A 46 -6.59 21.82 7.48
C PHE A 46 -7.08 21.09 8.74
N SER A 47 -6.31 20.12 9.23
CA SER A 47 -6.63 19.38 10.47
C SER A 47 -6.58 20.27 11.72
N LEU A 48 -5.56 21.13 11.83
CA LEU A 48 -5.40 22.06 12.96
C LEU A 48 -6.41 23.19 12.96
N PHE A 49 -7.01 23.50 11.82
CA PHE A 49 -8.02 24.57 11.72
C PHE A 49 -9.24 24.29 12.58
N MET A 50 -9.60 23.02 12.84
CA MET A 50 -10.72 22.69 13.71
C MET A 50 -10.53 23.25 15.13
N GLN A 51 -9.31 23.17 15.67
CA GLN A 51 -8.98 23.80 16.95
C GLN A 51 -9.11 25.33 16.86
N THR A 52 -8.49 25.94 15.86
CA THR A 52 -8.59 27.40 15.65
C THR A 52 -10.03 27.87 15.48
N LEU A 53 -10.87 27.09 14.78
CA LEU A 53 -12.28 27.38 14.59
C LEU A 53 -13.02 27.43 15.92
N ILE A 54 -12.82 26.44 16.77
CA ILE A 54 -13.51 26.34 18.05
C ILE A 54 -13.02 27.44 19.01
N ASP A 55 -11.70 27.50 19.21
CA ASP A 55 -11.11 28.34 20.26
C ASP A 55 -11.15 29.82 19.90
N SER A 56 -10.88 30.20 18.66
CA SER A 56 -10.71 31.60 18.26
C SER A 56 -11.97 32.26 17.68
N TYR A 57 -12.95 31.44 17.21
CA TYR A 57 -14.14 31.96 16.54
C TYR A 57 -15.44 31.52 17.21
N VAL A 58 -15.67 30.22 17.38
CA VAL A 58 -16.96 29.72 17.89
C VAL A 58 -17.16 30.10 19.34
N THR A 59 -16.19 29.86 20.22
CA THR A 59 -16.29 30.15 21.64
C THR A 59 -16.51 31.65 21.92
N PRO A 60 -15.77 32.60 21.33
CA PRO A 60 -16.02 34.05 21.51
C PRO A 60 -17.36 34.53 20.93
N LEU A 61 -17.77 33.95 19.76
CA LEU A 61 -19.05 34.30 19.14
C LEU A 61 -20.26 33.87 19.97
N LEU A 62 -20.18 32.73 20.64
CA LEU A 62 -21.24 32.25 21.56
C LEU A 62 -21.37 33.13 22.82
N ALA A 63 -20.27 33.73 23.27
CA ALA A 63 -20.25 34.63 24.43
C ALA A 63 -20.66 36.07 24.10
N ALA A 64 -20.67 36.47 22.84
CA ALA A 64 -20.96 37.85 22.42
C ALA A 64 -22.44 38.14 22.30
N LYS A 65 -22.89 39.30 22.82
CA LYS A 65 -24.29 39.76 22.65
C LYS A 65 -24.63 40.15 21.20
N ASN A 66 -23.65 40.64 20.44
CA ASN A 66 -23.77 40.94 19.01
C ASN A 66 -22.65 40.21 18.26
N PRO A 67 -22.87 38.98 17.71
CA PRO A 67 -21.84 38.20 17.06
C PRO A 67 -21.45 38.83 15.70
N ASP A 68 -20.17 39.13 15.51
CA ASP A 68 -19.60 39.56 14.22
C ASP A 68 -18.95 38.33 13.53
N PHE A 69 -19.53 37.91 12.43
CA PHE A 69 -19.07 36.76 11.64
C PHE A 69 -17.98 37.10 10.63
N SER A 70 -17.55 38.36 10.53
CA SER A 70 -16.55 38.77 9.52
C SER A 70 -15.22 38.04 9.70
N GLY A 71 -14.75 37.90 10.94
CA GLY A 71 -13.55 37.15 11.27
C GLY A 71 -13.60 35.67 10.90
N LEU A 72 -14.75 35.03 11.19
CA LEU A 72 -14.98 33.65 10.83
C LEU A 72 -14.99 33.44 9.30
N ALA A 73 -15.69 34.33 8.57
CA ALA A 73 -15.73 34.30 7.11
C ALA A 73 -14.32 34.42 6.50
N HIS A 74 -13.48 35.30 7.04
CA HIS A 74 -12.10 35.45 6.58
C HIS A 74 -11.25 34.23 6.85
N ALA A 75 -11.39 33.58 8.02
CA ALA A 75 -10.70 32.35 8.36
C ALA A 75 -11.11 31.17 7.46
N ILE A 76 -12.41 31.03 7.19
CA ILE A 76 -12.92 30.02 6.24
C ILE A 76 -12.37 30.29 4.84
N PHE A 77 -12.32 31.54 4.38
CA PHE A 77 -11.76 31.87 3.08
C PHE A 77 -10.27 31.50 2.98
N GLN A 78 -9.49 31.76 4.02
CA GLN A 78 -8.08 31.33 4.09
C GLN A 78 -7.96 29.81 4.02
N LEU A 79 -8.83 29.07 4.72
CA LEU A 79 -8.84 27.61 4.68
C LEU A 79 -9.16 27.07 3.28
N ILE A 80 -10.12 27.70 2.58
CA ILE A 80 -10.44 27.34 1.19
C ILE A 80 -9.21 27.52 0.29
N ILE A 81 -8.48 28.62 0.44
CA ILE A 81 -7.24 28.85 -0.33
C ILE A 81 -6.21 27.75 -0.04
N ILE A 82 -5.98 27.43 1.24
CA ILE A 82 -5.06 26.34 1.63
C ILE A 82 -5.52 24.99 1.04
N GLY A 83 -6.82 24.73 1.08
CA GLY A 83 -7.41 23.53 0.47
C GLY A 83 -7.16 23.45 -1.04
N ILE A 84 -7.38 24.56 -1.76
CA ILE A 84 -7.12 24.64 -3.21
C ILE A 84 -5.63 24.41 -3.50
N ILE A 85 -4.72 25.02 -2.75
CA ILE A 85 -3.27 24.80 -2.90
C ILE A 85 -2.93 23.32 -2.69
N GLY A 86 -3.50 22.67 -1.67
CA GLY A 86 -3.31 21.26 -1.39
C GLY A 86 -3.79 20.36 -2.55
N VAL A 87 -4.99 20.61 -3.08
CA VAL A 87 -5.57 19.88 -4.21
C VAL A 87 -4.74 20.06 -5.48
N VAL A 88 -4.38 21.32 -5.80
CA VAL A 88 -3.55 21.62 -6.99
C VAL A 88 -2.18 20.96 -6.88
N SER A 89 -1.56 21.02 -5.70
CA SER A 89 -0.27 20.36 -5.44
C SER A 89 -0.37 18.84 -5.63
N THR A 90 -1.43 18.22 -5.08
CA THR A 90 -1.69 16.79 -5.22
C THR A 90 -1.92 16.38 -6.68
N TYR A 91 -2.75 17.12 -7.39
CA TYR A 91 -2.99 16.88 -8.80
C TYR A 91 -1.69 17.01 -9.62
N THR A 92 -0.93 18.06 -9.37
CA THR A 92 0.29 18.38 -10.14
C THR A 92 1.37 17.33 -9.90
N TYR A 93 1.64 16.92 -8.66
CA TYR A 93 2.65 15.89 -8.42
C TYR A 93 2.25 14.53 -9.00
N ASN A 94 0.98 14.13 -8.92
CA ASN A 94 0.50 12.90 -9.55
C ASN A 94 0.69 12.95 -11.07
N ARG A 95 0.32 14.05 -11.71
CA ARG A 95 0.51 14.25 -13.15
C ARG A 95 1.99 14.22 -13.55
N LEU A 96 2.88 14.87 -12.79
CA LEU A 96 4.32 14.81 -13.02
C LEU A 96 4.86 13.38 -12.89
N MET A 97 4.38 12.61 -11.91
CA MET A 97 4.80 11.22 -11.73
C MET A 97 4.36 10.30 -12.88
N VAL A 98 3.18 10.55 -13.46
CA VAL A 98 2.78 9.86 -14.70
C VAL A 98 3.77 10.13 -15.82
N TYR A 99 4.17 11.38 -16.04
CA TYR A 99 5.17 11.73 -17.06
C TYR A 99 6.54 11.11 -16.77
N VAL A 100 7.01 11.13 -15.52
CA VAL A 100 8.27 10.49 -15.12
C VAL A 100 8.19 8.98 -15.33
N GLY A 101 7.12 8.33 -14.89
CA GLY A 101 6.91 6.90 -15.02
C GLY A 101 6.87 6.46 -16.49
N GLN A 102 6.00 7.06 -17.30
CA GLN A 102 5.87 6.71 -18.72
C GLN A 102 7.14 7.04 -19.52
N GLY A 103 7.77 8.18 -19.23
CA GLY A 103 9.03 8.55 -19.87
C GLY A 103 10.17 7.58 -19.53
N THR A 104 10.23 7.10 -18.28
CA THR A 104 11.21 6.07 -17.87
C THR A 104 10.92 4.74 -18.57
N MET A 105 9.66 4.30 -18.62
CA MET A 105 9.28 3.06 -19.32
C MET A 105 9.62 3.09 -20.80
N ARG A 106 9.36 4.21 -21.48
CA ARG A 106 9.77 4.38 -22.87
C ARG A 106 11.28 4.16 -23.05
N ARG A 107 12.10 4.74 -22.19
CA ARG A 107 13.55 4.58 -22.26
C ARG A 107 13.98 3.14 -21.98
N ILE A 108 13.46 2.53 -20.91
CA ILE A 108 13.76 1.14 -20.56
C ILE A 108 13.42 0.20 -21.71
N ARG A 109 12.26 0.39 -22.38
CA ARG A 109 11.89 -0.44 -23.54
C ARG A 109 12.85 -0.25 -24.72
N ILE A 110 13.29 0.97 -24.97
CA ILE A 110 14.28 1.26 -26.03
C ILE A 110 15.62 0.59 -25.67
N ASP A 111 16.09 0.75 -24.43
CA ASP A 111 17.36 0.17 -23.98
C ASP A 111 17.30 -1.37 -24.03
N LEU A 112 16.19 -1.97 -23.60
CA LEU A 112 15.96 -3.42 -23.69
C LEU A 112 15.96 -3.91 -25.14
N PHE A 113 15.24 -3.22 -26.03
CA PHE A 113 15.18 -3.60 -27.44
C PHE A 113 16.56 -3.48 -28.10
N THR A 114 17.26 -2.37 -27.88
CA THR A 114 18.62 -2.17 -28.40
C THR A 114 19.57 -3.24 -27.88
N HIS A 115 19.45 -3.62 -26.61
CA HIS A 115 20.26 -4.71 -26.06
C HIS A 115 19.89 -6.05 -26.68
N MET A 116 18.62 -6.35 -26.84
CA MET A 116 18.12 -7.58 -27.48
C MET A 116 18.71 -7.74 -28.91
N GLU A 117 18.68 -6.68 -29.71
CA GLU A 117 19.25 -6.69 -31.07
C GLU A 117 20.78 -6.94 -31.08
N SER A 118 21.46 -6.65 -29.98
CA SER A 118 22.91 -6.89 -29.84
C SER A 118 23.27 -8.31 -29.39
N LEU A 119 22.29 -9.14 -29.02
CA LEU A 119 22.53 -10.49 -28.52
C LEU A 119 22.82 -11.47 -29.67
N PRO A 120 23.71 -12.47 -29.44
CA PRO A 120 23.98 -13.49 -30.44
C PRO A 120 22.76 -14.40 -30.64
N ILE A 121 22.62 -14.98 -31.84
CA ILE A 121 21.52 -15.90 -32.20
C ILE A 121 21.39 -17.05 -31.19
N LYS A 122 22.52 -17.58 -30.71
CA LYS A 122 22.56 -18.63 -29.68
C LYS A 122 21.73 -18.31 -28.43
N TYR A 123 21.59 -17.03 -28.09
CA TYR A 123 20.74 -16.63 -26.95
C TYR A 123 19.28 -16.97 -27.20
N PHE A 124 18.78 -16.70 -28.40
CA PHE A 124 17.39 -16.95 -28.78
C PHE A 124 17.11 -18.45 -28.95
N ASP A 125 18.12 -19.23 -29.35
CA ASP A 125 17.99 -20.70 -29.42
C ASP A 125 17.92 -21.38 -28.05
N THR A 126 18.46 -20.73 -27.00
CA THR A 126 18.56 -21.31 -25.65
C THR A 126 17.53 -20.75 -24.67
N HIS A 127 16.79 -19.70 -25.02
CA HIS A 127 15.79 -19.07 -24.17
C HIS A 127 14.43 -19.08 -24.86
N ALA A 128 13.37 -19.44 -24.11
CA ALA A 128 12.03 -19.43 -24.64
C ALA A 128 11.59 -18.01 -25.00
N HIS A 129 11.01 -17.83 -26.17
CA HIS A 129 10.49 -16.53 -26.62
C HIS A 129 9.47 -15.92 -25.64
N GLY A 130 8.68 -16.79 -24.96
CA GLY A 130 7.75 -16.38 -23.92
C GLY A 130 8.43 -15.72 -22.70
N ASP A 131 9.60 -16.23 -22.29
CA ASP A 131 10.37 -15.66 -21.18
C ASP A 131 10.91 -14.28 -21.55
N ILE A 132 11.43 -14.13 -22.77
CA ILE A 132 11.90 -12.84 -23.29
C ILE A 132 10.73 -11.84 -23.36
N MET A 133 9.57 -12.26 -23.88
CA MET A 133 8.40 -11.42 -23.97
C MET A 133 7.84 -11.03 -22.60
N SER A 134 7.94 -11.92 -21.60
CA SER A 134 7.55 -11.64 -20.22
C SER A 134 8.32 -10.48 -19.61
N ILE A 135 9.60 -10.31 -19.94
CA ILE A 135 10.40 -9.14 -19.51
C ILE A 135 9.81 -7.84 -20.07
N TYR A 136 9.42 -7.82 -21.35
CA TYR A 136 8.86 -6.63 -21.99
C TYR A 136 7.46 -6.26 -21.48
N THR A 137 6.68 -7.24 -21.08
CA THR A 137 5.30 -7.05 -20.60
C THR A 137 5.24 -6.93 -19.08
N ASN A 138 5.55 -8.01 -18.36
CA ASN A 138 5.31 -8.12 -16.92
C ASN A 138 6.34 -7.35 -16.08
N ASP A 139 7.65 -7.50 -16.41
CA ASP A 139 8.69 -6.86 -15.60
C ASP A 139 8.71 -5.35 -15.81
N VAL A 140 8.55 -4.90 -17.07
CA VAL A 140 8.45 -3.46 -17.38
C VAL A 140 7.21 -2.85 -16.72
N ASP A 141 6.06 -3.55 -16.69
CA ASP A 141 4.86 -3.03 -16.02
C ASP A 141 5.02 -2.99 -14.49
N THR A 142 5.69 -3.97 -13.90
CA THR A 142 6.05 -3.96 -12.48
C THR A 142 6.95 -2.75 -12.14
N LEU A 143 7.92 -2.44 -12.98
CA LEU A 143 8.76 -1.23 -12.83
C LEU A 143 7.94 0.06 -12.98
N ARG A 144 6.97 0.09 -13.89
CA ARG A 144 6.05 1.21 -14.04
C ARG A 144 5.25 1.46 -12.75
N GLN A 145 4.71 0.41 -12.15
CA GLN A 145 3.97 0.50 -10.90
C GLN A 145 4.87 0.96 -9.74
N LEU A 146 6.09 0.43 -9.66
CA LEU A 146 7.07 0.84 -8.66
C LEU A 146 7.38 2.34 -8.76
N ILE A 147 7.74 2.83 -9.95
CA ILE A 147 8.17 4.22 -10.17
C ILE A 147 6.99 5.18 -10.11
N GLY A 148 5.86 4.82 -10.76
CA GLY A 148 4.71 5.72 -10.92
C GLY A 148 3.81 5.81 -9.69
N GLN A 149 3.79 4.79 -8.84
CA GLN A 149 2.87 4.70 -7.69
C GLN A 149 3.58 4.45 -6.37
N SER A 150 4.39 3.38 -6.27
CA SER A 150 4.93 2.96 -4.97
C SER A 150 5.91 3.97 -4.39
N ILE A 151 6.83 4.53 -5.17
CA ILE A 151 7.81 5.51 -4.71
C ILE A 151 7.13 6.80 -4.22
N PRO A 152 6.24 7.46 -5.01
CA PRO A 152 5.50 8.63 -4.53
C PRO A 152 4.67 8.36 -3.29
N GLN A 153 4.02 7.18 -3.22
CA GLN A 153 3.22 6.80 -2.06
C GLN A 153 4.05 6.67 -0.79
N VAL A 154 5.23 6.02 -0.86
CA VAL A 154 6.15 5.92 0.29
C VAL A 154 6.60 7.30 0.75
N VAL A 155 6.99 8.17 -0.18
CA VAL A 155 7.40 9.55 0.14
C VAL A 155 6.25 10.30 0.80
N ASN A 156 5.05 10.29 0.19
CA ASN A 156 3.87 10.97 0.73
C ASN A 156 3.50 10.45 2.13
N SER A 157 3.46 9.13 2.31
CA SER A 157 3.16 8.53 3.62
C SER A 157 4.20 8.89 4.68
N SER A 158 5.49 8.90 4.33
CA SER A 158 6.57 9.26 5.24
C SER A 158 6.43 10.72 5.72
N PHE A 159 6.16 11.65 4.81
CA PHE A 159 5.90 13.05 5.16
C PHE A 159 4.62 13.21 5.98
N SER A 160 3.54 12.54 5.61
CA SER A 160 2.27 12.59 6.34
C SER A 160 2.45 12.10 7.78
N ILE A 161 3.12 10.96 7.97
CA ILE A 161 3.39 10.42 9.31
C ILE A 161 4.26 11.40 10.12
N LEU A 162 5.35 11.90 9.53
CA LEU A 162 6.27 12.81 10.22
C LEU A 162 5.57 14.11 10.63
N THR A 163 4.86 14.76 9.71
CA THR A 163 4.15 16.01 9.98
C THR A 163 3.04 15.84 10.99
N THR A 164 2.26 14.77 10.90
CA THR A 164 1.23 14.43 11.89
C THR A 164 1.84 14.20 13.27
N PHE A 165 2.90 13.40 13.34
CA PHE A 165 3.57 13.09 14.61
C PHE A 165 4.15 14.36 15.27
N VAL A 166 4.82 15.22 14.51
CA VAL A 166 5.34 16.49 15.01
C VAL A 166 4.20 17.38 15.50
N SER A 167 3.10 17.49 14.73
CA SER A 167 1.93 18.29 15.12
C SER A 167 1.30 17.79 16.42
N MET A 168 1.19 16.47 16.60
CA MET A 168 0.67 15.88 17.84
C MET A 168 1.54 16.23 19.04
N LEU A 169 2.87 16.12 18.91
CA LEU A 169 3.81 16.48 19.99
C LEU A 169 3.72 17.95 20.39
N VAL A 170 3.57 18.84 19.39
CA VAL A 170 3.42 20.28 19.62
C VAL A 170 2.10 20.62 20.32
N LEU A 171 1.03 19.91 20.00
CA LEU A 171 -0.29 20.16 20.59
C LEU A 171 -0.38 19.65 22.02
N ASN A 172 -0.06 18.38 22.27
CA ASN A 172 -0.15 17.79 23.61
C ASN A 172 0.68 16.50 23.72
N VAL A 173 1.71 16.53 24.53
CA VAL A 173 2.64 15.39 24.71
C VAL A 173 1.97 14.16 25.33
N PRO A 174 1.17 14.24 26.41
CA PRO A 174 0.43 13.11 26.98
C PRO A 174 -0.48 12.39 25.99
N LEU A 175 -1.27 13.14 25.20
CA LEU A 175 -2.15 12.58 24.18
C LEU A 175 -1.36 11.92 23.04
N SER A 176 -0.21 12.51 22.68
CA SER A 176 0.69 11.94 21.68
C SER A 176 1.28 10.62 22.15
N ALA A 177 1.69 10.53 23.43
CA ALA A 177 2.21 9.28 24.01
C ALA A 177 1.15 8.15 23.99
N LEU A 178 -0.11 8.47 24.37
CA LEU A 178 -1.22 7.52 24.28
C LEU A 178 -1.46 7.05 22.83
N SER A 179 -1.46 7.98 21.89
CA SER A 179 -1.66 7.64 20.46
C SER A 179 -0.54 6.74 19.93
N VAL A 180 0.73 7.02 20.27
CA VAL A 180 1.86 6.16 19.90
C VAL A 180 1.73 4.78 20.51
N PHE A 181 1.34 4.69 21.78
CA PHE A 181 1.08 3.41 22.44
C PHE A 181 0.00 2.60 21.70
N MET A 182 -1.11 3.25 21.31
CA MET A 182 -2.18 2.59 20.56
C MET A 182 -1.73 2.13 19.17
N VAL A 183 -0.85 2.88 18.50
CA VAL A 183 -0.24 2.46 17.22
C VAL A 183 0.63 1.21 17.42
N ILE A 184 1.41 1.13 18.52
CA ILE A 184 2.21 -0.05 18.83
C ILE A 184 1.31 -1.27 19.07
N VAL A 185 0.21 -1.10 19.82
CA VAL A 185 -0.80 -2.15 20.04
C VAL A 185 -1.39 -2.63 18.70
N LEU A 186 -1.78 -1.68 17.83
CA LEU A 186 -2.29 -1.98 16.50
C LEU A 186 -1.29 -2.79 15.67
N LEU A 187 -0.03 -2.36 15.63
CA LEU A 187 1.03 -3.06 14.87
C LEU A 187 1.28 -4.47 15.41
N TYR A 188 1.25 -4.65 16.73
CA TYR A 188 1.40 -5.96 17.35
C TYR A 188 0.26 -6.92 16.98
N VAL A 189 -0.99 -6.45 17.09
CA VAL A 189 -2.18 -7.24 16.74
C VAL A 189 -2.18 -7.54 15.24
N ALA A 190 -1.94 -6.54 14.38
CA ALA A 190 -1.87 -6.70 12.94
C ALA A 190 -0.81 -7.72 12.53
N ARG A 191 0.39 -7.68 13.16
CA ARG A 191 1.46 -8.65 12.90
C ARG A 191 1.06 -10.08 13.27
N LYS A 192 0.36 -10.27 14.40
CA LYS A 192 -0.14 -11.60 14.80
C LYS A 192 -1.18 -12.14 13.80
N ILE A 193 -2.14 -11.32 13.40
CA ILE A 193 -3.17 -11.70 12.43
C ILE A 193 -2.50 -12.04 11.08
N ALA A 194 -1.59 -11.18 10.60
CA ALA A 194 -0.89 -11.40 9.34
C ALA A 194 -0.03 -12.68 9.33
N ALA A 195 0.61 -13.01 10.46
CA ALA A 195 1.39 -14.24 10.57
C ALA A 195 0.49 -15.49 10.47
N GLN A 196 -0.67 -15.48 11.13
CA GLN A 196 -1.64 -16.57 11.02
C GLN A 196 -2.25 -16.67 9.61
N SER A 197 -2.62 -15.54 9.04
CA SER A 197 -3.10 -15.46 7.65
C SER A 197 -2.08 -16.06 6.68
N SER A 198 -0.81 -15.68 6.79
CA SER A 198 0.27 -16.20 5.94
C SER A 198 0.41 -17.72 6.04
N LYS A 199 0.28 -18.30 7.25
CA LYS A 199 0.32 -19.75 7.44
C LYS A 199 -0.82 -20.43 6.69
N TYR A 200 -2.06 -19.98 6.90
CA TYR A 200 -3.23 -20.60 6.24
C TYR A 200 -3.23 -20.40 4.71
N PHE A 201 -2.70 -19.29 4.19
CA PHE A 201 -2.51 -19.13 2.75
C PHE A 201 -1.47 -20.10 2.19
N HIS A 202 -0.43 -20.42 2.95
CA HIS A 202 0.53 -21.45 2.54
C HIS A 202 -0.12 -22.83 2.50
N ASP A 203 -0.90 -23.19 3.53
CA ASP A 203 -1.64 -24.45 3.59
C ASP A 203 -2.63 -24.54 2.42
N GLN A 204 -3.39 -23.48 2.16
CA GLN A 204 -4.30 -23.38 1.00
C GLN A 204 -3.58 -23.61 -0.34
N GLN A 205 -2.37 -23.04 -0.53
CA GLN A 205 -1.62 -23.22 -1.76
C GLN A 205 -1.14 -24.66 -1.92
N ASN A 206 -0.75 -25.32 -0.84
CA ASN A 206 -0.37 -26.72 -0.85
C ASN A 206 -1.55 -27.62 -1.19
N ASP A 207 -2.71 -27.39 -0.57
CA ASP A 207 -3.93 -28.17 -0.83
C ASP A 207 -4.45 -27.93 -2.25
N LEU A 208 -4.38 -26.70 -2.76
CA LEU A 208 -4.70 -26.38 -4.15
C LEU A 208 -3.78 -27.14 -5.12
N GLY A 209 -2.48 -27.20 -4.81
CA GLY A 209 -1.52 -28.00 -5.59
C GLY A 209 -1.87 -29.48 -5.59
N ARG A 210 -2.30 -30.04 -4.44
CA ARG A 210 -2.73 -31.45 -4.34
C ARG A 210 -3.99 -31.72 -5.15
N VAL A 211 -4.98 -30.82 -5.08
CA VAL A 211 -6.22 -30.94 -5.88
C VAL A 211 -5.91 -30.89 -7.38
N ASN A 212 -5.07 -29.93 -7.81
CA ASN A 212 -4.70 -29.79 -9.22
C ASN A 212 -3.92 -31.00 -9.71
N GLY A 213 -2.94 -31.50 -8.93
CA GLY A 213 -2.19 -32.69 -9.28
C GLY A 213 -3.08 -33.93 -9.39
N PHE A 214 -4.06 -34.11 -8.49
CA PHE A 214 -5.02 -35.18 -8.56
C PHE A 214 -5.91 -35.09 -9.82
N ILE A 215 -6.35 -33.88 -10.18
CA ILE A 215 -7.13 -33.65 -11.41
C ILE A 215 -6.31 -34.06 -12.64
N GLU A 216 -5.05 -33.61 -12.73
CA GLU A 216 -4.13 -33.93 -13.82
C GLU A 216 -3.90 -35.46 -13.92
N GLU A 217 -3.62 -36.13 -12.80
CA GLU A 217 -3.46 -37.59 -12.73
C GLU A 217 -4.72 -38.33 -13.22
N MET A 218 -5.91 -37.89 -12.78
CA MET A 218 -7.18 -38.52 -13.19
C MET A 218 -7.48 -38.23 -14.67
N MET A 219 -7.12 -37.09 -15.21
CA MET A 219 -7.28 -36.77 -16.64
C MET A 219 -6.37 -37.67 -17.50
N ASP A 220 -5.11 -37.79 -17.13
CA ASP A 220 -4.15 -38.63 -17.86
C ASP A 220 -4.48 -40.11 -17.73
N GLY A 221 -4.90 -40.55 -16.53
CA GLY A 221 -5.29 -41.91 -16.23
C GLY A 221 -6.74 -42.28 -16.57
N GLN A 222 -7.53 -41.40 -17.22
CA GLN A 222 -8.97 -41.60 -17.39
C GLN A 222 -9.36 -42.94 -18.04
N LYS A 223 -8.57 -43.45 -18.98
CA LYS A 223 -8.81 -44.75 -19.60
C LYS A 223 -8.70 -45.90 -18.59
N VAL A 224 -7.73 -45.82 -17.70
CA VAL A 224 -7.50 -46.82 -16.65
C VAL A 224 -8.63 -46.80 -15.64
N VAL A 225 -9.02 -45.58 -15.18
CA VAL A 225 -10.15 -45.40 -14.26
C VAL A 225 -11.42 -46.05 -14.81
N LYS A 226 -11.70 -45.84 -16.11
CA LYS A 226 -12.86 -46.43 -16.80
C LYS A 226 -12.81 -47.96 -16.93
N VAL A 227 -11.66 -48.50 -17.32
CA VAL A 227 -11.50 -49.97 -17.51
C VAL A 227 -11.66 -50.72 -16.19
N PHE A 228 -11.21 -50.13 -15.07
CA PHE A 228 -11.29 -50.78 -13.75
C PHE A 228 -12.50 -50.35 -12.93
N ASN A 229 -13.45 -49.55 -13.49
CA ASN A 229 -14.65 -49.03 -12.82
C ASN A 229 -14.33 -48.30 -11.48
N HIS A 230 -13.24 -47.54 -11.47
CA HIS A 230 -12.75 -46.83 -10.26
C HIS A 230 -13.31 -45.43 -10.10
N GLU A 231 -14.34 -45.02 -10.86
CA GLU A 231 -14.88 -43.67 -10.86
C GLU A 231 -15.42 -43.23 -9.50
N GLU A 232 -16.14 -44.12 -8.80
CA GLU A 232 -16.71 -43.74 -7.48
C GLU A 232 -15.63 -43.52 -6.43
N ARG A 233 -14.57 -44.32 -6.46
CA ARG A 233 -13.42 -44.15 -5.58
C ARG A 233 -12.66 -42.84 -5.90
N ALA A 234 -12.43 -42.56 -7.17
CA ALA A 234 -11.80 -41.28 -7.59
C ALA A 234 -12.61 -40.07 -7.17
N LYS A 235 -13.95 -40.12 -7.25
CA LYS A 235 -14.84 -39.08 -6.76
C LYS A 235 -14.75 -38.91 -5.24
N GLU A 236 -14.64 -40.01 -4.49
CA GLU A 236 -14.51 -39.93 -3.02
C GLU A 236 -13.17 -39.31 -2.61
N ASP A 237 -12.07 -39.71 -3.26
CA ASP A 237 -10.75 -39.18 -2.99
C ASP A 237 -10.68 -37.67 -3.38
N PHE A 238 -11.27 -37.30 -4.50
CA PHE A 238 -11.43 -35.87 -4.87
C PHE A 238 -12.22 -35.09 -3.83
N ARG A 239 -13.34 -35.64 -3.32
CA ARG A 239 -14.14 -34.95 -2.28
C ARG A 239 -13.34 -34.69 -1.03
N LYS A 240 -12.48 -35.61 -0.59
CA LYS A 240 -11.60 -35.44 0.58
C LYS A 240 -10.61 -34.32 0.36
N LEU A 241 -9.88 -34.35 -0.77
CA LEU A 241 -8.92 -33.29 -1.12
C LEU A 241 -9.57 -31.92 -1.24
N ASN A 242 -10.75 -31.87 -1.87
CA ASN A 242 -11.50 -30.61 -2.02
C ASN A 242 -12.06 -30.09 -0.70
N GLN A 243 -12.39 -30.98 0.25
CA GLN A 243 -12.80 -30.58 1.58
C GLN A 243 -11.61 -29.99 2.39
N GLU A 244 -10.43 -30.59 2.31
CA GLU A 244 -9.21 -30.07 2.92
C GLU A 244 -8.88 -28.66 2.36
N LEU A 245 -8.94 -28.51 1.04
CA LEU A 245 -8.77 -27.20 0.38
C LEU A 245 -9.82 -26.17 0.85
N ARG A 246 -11.08 -26.57 0.98
CA ARG A 246 -12.14 -25.71 1.49
C ARG A 246 -11.85 -25.22 2.90
N GLU A 247 -11.36 -26.09 3.79
CA GLU A 247 -11.06 -25.75 5.17
C GLU A 247 -9.87 -24.78 5.27
N SER A 248 -8.78 -25.06 4.57
CA SER A 248 -7.61 -24.19 4.53
C SER A 248 -7.93 -22.83 3.88
N ALA A 249 -8.69 -22.81 2.78
CA ALA A 249 -9.14 -21.58 2.12
C ALA A 249 -10.08 -20.77 3.00
N THR A 250 -10.98 -21.42 3.72
CA THR A 250 -11.89 -20.73 4.66
C THR A 250 -11.10 -20.06 5.77
N ASN A 251 -10.16 -20.76 6.39
CA ASN A 251 -9.32 -20.21 7.45
C ASN A 251 -8.43 -19.06 6.94
N ALA A 252 -7.81 -19.22 5.76
CA ALA A 252 -7.01 -18.17 5.14
C ALA A 252 -7.81 -16.89 4.95
N ASN A 253 -9.04 -16.99 4.41
CA ASN A 253 -9.92 -15.86 4.17
C ASN A 253 -10.47 -15.23 5.46
N ILE A 254 -10.78 -16.01 6.48
CA ILE A 254 -11.20 -15.49 7.80
C ILE A 254 -10.10 -14.59 8.36
N PHE A 255 -8.84 -15.08 8.44
CA PHE A 255 -7.74 -14.30 9.00
C PHE A 255 -7.36 -13.10 8.12
N ALA A 256 -7.48 -13.19 6.79
CA ALA A 256 -7.25 -12.05 5.91
C ALA A 256 -8.31 -10.96 6.12
N ASN A 257 -9.58 -11.34 6.22
CA ASN A 257 -10.68 -10.38 6.28
C ASN A 257 -10.90 -9.78 7.68
N ILE A 258 -10.47 -10.45 8.76
CA ILE A 258 -10.62 -9.92 10.12
C ILE A 258 -9.66 -8.77 10.42
N LEU A 259 -8.59 -8.61 9.65
CA LEU A 259 -7.58 -7.58 9.87
C LEU A 259 -8.16 -6.16 9.79
N MET A 260 -8.99 -5.88 8.78
CA MET A 260 -9.61 -4.56 8.63
C MET A 260 -10.57 -4.20 9.77
N PRO A 261 -11.58 -5.03 10.12
CA PRO A 261 -12.46 -4.74 11.24
C PRO A 261 -11.73 -4.58 12.58
N VAL A 262 -10.76 -5.43 12.87
CA VAL A 262 -9.97 -5.34 14.11
C VAL A 262 -9.18 -4.04 14.15
N SER A 263 -8.52 -3.67 13.06
CA SER A 263 -7.77 -2.41 12.97
C SER A 263 -8.68 -1.19 13.14
N ALA A 264 -9.86 -1.19 12.53
CA ALA A 264 -10.84 -0.11 12.66
C ALA A 264 -11.33 0.03 14.12
N ASN A 265 -11.66 -1.09 14.78
CA ASN A 265 -12.11 -1.05 16.17
C ASN A 265 -10.99 -0.59 17.13
N ILE A 266 -9.73 -1.00 16.93
CA ILE A 266 -8.59 -0.47 17.71
C ILE A 266 -8.49 1.05 17.49
N GLY A 267 -8.71 1.55 16.27
CA GLY A 267 -8.77 2.97 15.97
C GLY A 267 -9.89 3.70 16.75
N HIS A 268 -11.07 3.13 16.80
CA HIS A 268 -12.20 3.68 17.59
C HIS A 268 -11.89 3.67 19.08
N PHE A 269 -11.33 2.61 19.63
CA PHE A 269 -10.87 2.56 21.04
C PHE A 269 -9.81 3.64 21.31
N SER A 270 -8.85 3.81 20.41
CA SER A 270 -7.84 4.86 20.50
C SER A 270 -8.48 6.24 20.59
N TYR A 271 -9.46 6.51 19.71
CA TYR A 271 -10.20 7.79 19.72
C TYR A 271 -10.92 8.02 21.06
N VAL A 272 -11.64 7.03 21.57
CA VAL A 272 -12.35 7.14 22.86
C VAL A 272 -11.37 7.41 24.00
N LEU A 273 -10.28 6.68 24.08
CA LEU A 273 -9.27 6.87 25.11
C LEU A 273 -8.60 8.27 25.03
N CYS A 274 -8.31 8.74 23.81
CA CYS A 274 -7.80 10.09 23.61
C CYS A 274 -8.82 11.16 24.01
N ALA A 275 -10.10 10.98 23.70
CA ALA A 275 -11.16 11.89 24.10
C ALA A 275 -11.33 11.94 25.66
N MET A 276 -11.30 10.79 26.30
CA MET A 276 -11.39 10.71 27.77
C MET A 276 -10.18 11.36 28.44
N LEU A 277 -8.95 11.03 28.00
CA LEU A 277 -7.75 11.64 28.55
C LEU A 277 -7.71 13.14 28.27
N GLY A 278 -8.11 13.56 27.08
CA GLY A 278 -8.21 14.99 26.73
C GLY A 278 -9.20 15.75 27.60
N ALA A 279 -10.37 15.18 27.89
CA ALA A 279 -11.36 15.76 28.80
C ALA A 279 -10.81 15.88 30.23
N ILE A 280 -10.12 14.84 30.74
CA ILE A 280 -9.49 14.87 32.07
C ILE A 280 -8.41 15.95 32.14
N LEU A 281 -7.56 16.06 31.11
CA LEU A 281 -6.53 17.10 31.06
C LEU A 281 -7.14 18.51 30.99
N ALA A 282 -8.21 18.69 30.23
CA ALA A 282 -8.91 19.99 30.13
C ALA A 282 -9.60 20.40 31.42
N LEU A 283 -10.04 19.46 32.27
CA LEU A 283 -10.66 19.74 33.57
C LEU A 283 -9.63 20.02 34.66
N ASN A 284 -8.41 19.55 34.50
CA ASN A 284 -7.36 19.67 35.52
C ASN A 284 -6.36 20.80 35.24
N GLY A 285 -6.52 21.54 34.17
CA GLY A 285 -5.66 22.68 33.86
C GLY A 285 -5.41 22.99 32.47
#